data_28927101081ebe71c6ad9b2c1b5c5abe
#
_entry.id   28927101081ebe71c6ad9b2c1b5c5abe
#
_cell.length_a   1.000
_cell.length_b   1.000
_cell.length_c   1.000
_cell.angle_alpha   90.00
_cell.angle_beta   90.00
_cell.angle_gamma   90.00
#
_symmetry.space_group_name_H-M   'P 1'
#
loop_
_entity.id
_entity.type
_entity.pdbx_description
1 polymer ?
#
loop_
_entity_poly.entity_id
_entity_poly.type
_entity_poly.pdbx_seq_one_letter_code
_entity_poly.pdbx_strand_id
1 'polypeptide(L)'
;ECEFETVYDVFSKLEWKTKDGCSKCRPAINYYLLVKYNDDKYKNDKRSSLVNDRMYANIQKDGTYSVVPRIWGGLTSPKELKDIADIAVKYNVPTVKFTGGQRLDMLGVKKEQLAPMWQDLNDCGFVSGQAYAKGLRTVKTCVGNVWCRFGTQDAMNMGITIEKLT
;
A
#
# COMPACT_ATOMS: atom_id res chain seq x y z
N GLU A 1 -8.14 10.15 -34.91
CA GLU A 1 -7.14 10.27 -33.82
C GLU A 1 -7.91 10.19 -32.49
N CYS A 2 -7.55 9.23 -31.64
CA CYS A 2 -8.15 9.16 -30.29
C CYS A 2 -7.48 10.19 -29.40
N GLU A 3 -8.27 11.13 -28.87
CA GLU A 3 -7.81 11.99 -27.79
C GLU A 3 -7.99 11.26 -26.46
N PHE A 4 -6.90 11.11 -25.72
CA PHE A 4 -6.86 10.56 -24.39
C PHE A 4 -6.57 11.69 -23.41
N GLU A 5 -7.47 11.93 -22.48
CA GLU A 5 -7.29 12.97 -21.46
C GLU A 5 -6.74 12.40 -20.14
N THR A 6 -6.95 11.14 -19.89
CA THR A 6 -6.53 10.47 -18.64
C THR A 6 -5.86 9.14 -18.90
N VAL A 7 -5.10 8.64 -17.93
CA VAL A 7 -4.55 7.28 -17.96
C VAL A 7 -5.67 6.24 -18.04
N TYR A 8 -6.81 6.52 -17.43
CA TYR A 8 -7.97 5.64 -17.45
C TYR A 8 -8.59 5.53 -18.84
N ASP A 9 -8.66 6.64 -19.59
CA ASP A 9 -9.15 6.62 -20.98
C ASP A 9 -8.31 5.70 -21.87
N VAL A 10 -6.98 5.73 -21.67
CA VAL A 10 -6.06 4.86 -22.41
C VAL A 10 -6.38 3.38 -22.13
N PHE A 11 -6.54 3.00 -20.87
CA PHE A 11 -6.87 1.61 -20.52
C PHE A 11 -8.24 1.19 -21.04
N SER A 12 -9.23 2.07 -20.95
CA SER A 12 -10.60 1.81 -21.37
C SER A 12 -10.71 1.69 -22.89
N LYS A 13 -10.18 2.67 -23.64
CA LYS A 13 -10.29 2.72 -25.10
C LYS A 13 -9.42 1.68 -25.83
N LEU A 14 -8.32 1.26 -25.22
CA LEU A 14 -7.41 0.26 -25.79
C LEU A 14 -7.66 -1.15 -25.26
N GLU A 15 -8.78 -1.38 -24.58
CA GLU A 15 -9.17 -2.70 -24.02
C GLU A 15 -8.03 -3.40 -23.30
N TRP A 16 -7.37 -2.67 -22.41
CA TRP A 16 -6.20 -3.17 -21.69
C TRP A 16 -6.56 -4.39 -20.83
N LYS A 17 -5.69 -5.40 -20.80
CA LYS A 17 -5.91 -6.65 -20.04
C LYS A 17 -6.29 -6.43 -18.57
N THR A 18 -5.71 -5.40 -17.95
CA THR A 18 -6.02 -5.01 -16.58
C THR A 18 -6.71 -3.66 -16.60
N LYS A 19 -7.93 -3.61 -16.09
CA LYS A 19 -8.82 -2.44 -16.13
C LYS A 19 -8.17 -1.17 -15.55
N ASP A 20 -7.31 -1.32 -14.55
CA ASP A 20 -6.60 -0.25 -13.88
C ASP A 20 -5.09 -0.19 -14.22
N GLY A 21 -4.63 -1.04 -15.13
CA GLY A 21 -3.22 -1.13 -15.49
C GLY A 21 -2.35 -1.79 -14.40
N CYS A 22 -1.07 -1.49 -14.41
CA CYS A 22 -0.11 -2.02 -13.44
C CYS A 22 0.89 -0.94 -13.01
N SER A 23 1.70 -1.25 -11.99
CA SER A 23 2.73 -0.34 -11.48
C SER A 23 3.80 0.10 -12.48
N LYS A 24 3.90 -0.60 -13.63
CA LYS A 24 4.81 -0.24 -14.73
C LYS A 24 4.10 0.61 -15.78
N CYS A 25 2.89 0.18 -16.20
CA CYS A 25 2.16 0.83 -17.29
C CYS A 25 1.63 2.21 -16.91
N ARG A 26 1.07 2.35 -15.70
CA ARG A 26 0.49 3.62 -15.27
C ARG A 26 1.48 4.79 -15.27
N PRO A 27 2.66 4.71 -14.65
CA PRO A 27 3.60 5.83 -14.69
C PRO A 27 4.13 6.12 -16.08
N ALA A 28 4.30 5.11 -16.91
CA ALA A 28 4.74 5.31 -18.31
C ALA A 28 3.68 6.05 -19.13
N ILE A 29 2.43 5.62 -19.06
CA ILE A 29 1.31 6.28 -19.76
C ILE A 29 1.13 7.71 -19.24
N ASN A 30 1.17 7.90 -17.91
CA ASN A 30 1.09 9.23 -17.31
C ASN A 30 2.20 10.16 -17.83
N TYR A 31 3.42 9.67 -17.91
CA TYR A 31 4.55 10.43 -18.47
C TYR A 31 4.27 10.85 -19.92
N TYR A 32 3.85 9.92 -20.79
CA TYR A 32 3.56 10.23 -22.20
C TYR A 32 2.41 11.21 -22.37
N LEU A 33 1.37 11.10 -21.55
CA LEU A 33 0.24 12.05 -21.58
C LEU A 33 0.67 13.45 -21.13
N LEU A 34 1.51 13.56 -20.11
CA LEU A 34 2.09 14.83 -19.66
C LEU A 34 2.96 15.48 -20.73
N VAL A 35 3.75 14.68 -21.44
CA VAL A 35 4.59 15.17 -22.55
C VAL A 35 3.72 15.64 -23.73
N LYS A 36 2.65 14.90 -24.04
CA LYS A 36 1.77 15.21 -25.19
C LYS A 36 0.91 16.44 -24.95
N TYR A 37 0.29 16.52 -23.80
CA TYR A 37 -0.73 17.55 -23.55
C TYR A 37 -0.18 18.77 -22.84
N ASN A 38 0.88 18.65 -22.06
CA ASN A 38 1.58 19.75 -21.35
C ASN A 38 0.69 20.92 -20.92
N ASP A 39 -0.56 20.63 -20.54
CA ASP A 39 -1.55 21.62 -20.14
C ASP A 39 -1.89 21.53 -18.65
N ASP A 40 -2.51 22.59 -18.12
CA ASP A 40 -2.85 22.65 -16.70
C ASP A 40 -3.98 21.66 -16.33
N LYS A 41 -4.84 21.32 -17.27
CA LYS A 41 -5.94 20.37 -17.07
C LYS A 41 -5.39 18.98 -16.74
N TYR A 42 -4.41 18.51 -17.50
CA TYR A 42 -3.81 17.21 -17.26
C TYR A 42 -2.92 17.21 -16.01
N LYS A 43 -2.13 18.24 -15.78
CA LYS A 43 -1.32 18.42 -14.58
C LYS A 43 -2.14 18.36 -13.28
N ASN A 44 -3.40 18.76 -13.34
CA ASN A 44 -4.33 18.76 -12.21
C ASN A 44 -5.12 17.45 -12.06
N ASP A 45 -5.00 16.49 -12.96
CA ASP A 45 -5.64 15.17 -12.78
C ASP A 45 -4.90 14.34 -11.73
N LYS A 46 -5.33 14.50 -10.49
CA LYS A 46 -4.78 13.76 -9.34
C LYS A 46 -4.95 12.24 -9.45
N ARG A 47 -5.87 11.75 -10.30
CA ARG A 47 -6.11 10.32 -10.52
C ARG A 47 -5.03 9.67 -11.37
N SER A 48 -4.31 10.44 -12.16
CA SER A 48 -3.18 9.95 -12.95
C SER A 48 -1.86 9.92 -12.18
N SER A 49 -1.78 10.62 -11.04
CA SER A 49 -0.60 10.65 -10.19
C SER A 49 -0.50 9.39 -9.31
N LEU A 50 0.52 8.58 -9.54
CA LEU A 50 0.80 7.42 -8.70
C LEU A 50 1.41 7.77 -7.34
N VAL A 51 1.95 8.98 -7.21
CA VAL A 51 2.77 9.37 -6.05
C VAL A 51 1.92 9.53 -4.78
N ASN A 52 0.66 9.98 -4.93
CA ASN A 52 -0.24 10.27 -3.80
C ASN A 52 -1.53 9.44 -3.84
N ASP A 53 -1.64 8.50 -4.75
CA ASP A 53 -2.84 7.70 -4.92
C ASP A 53 -2.77 6.43 -4.07
N ARG A 54 -3.41 6.47 -2.90
CA ARG A 54 -3.46 5.33 -1.98
C ARG A 54 -4.03 4.08 -2.63
N MET A 55 -5.00 4.24 -3.51
CA MET A 55 -5.65 3.14 -4.20
C MET A 55 -4.70 2.40 -5.15
N TYR A 56 -3.71 3.11 -5.72
CA TYR A 56 -2.80 2.53 -6.71
C TYR A 56 -1.37 2.32 -6.21
N ALA A 57 -1.06 2.74 -4.98
CA ALA A 57 0.30 2.69 -4.45
C ALA A 57 0.91 1.28 -4.49
N ASN A 58 0.08 0.26 -4.27
CA ASN A 58 0.49 -1.15 -4.26
C ASN A 58 -0.26 -2.00 -5.28
N ILE A 59 -0.51 -1.47 -6.48
CA ILE A 59 -1.05 -2.27 -7.57
C ILE A 59 -0.04 -3.33 -7.99
N GLN A 60 -0.49 -4.57 -8.11
CA GLN A 60 0.32 -5.73 -8.43
C GLN A 60 0.36 -5.98 -9.95
N LYS A 61 1.22 -6.91 -10.37
CA LYS A 61 1.44 -7.22 -11.79
C LYS A 61 0.17 -7.70 -12.50
N ASP A 62 -0.67 -8.42 -11.81
CA ASP A 62 -1.93 -8.99 -12.31
C ASP A 62 -3.13 -8.03 -12.22
N GLY A 63 -2.90 -6.80 -11.74
CA GLY A 63 -3.94 -5.80 -11.53
C GLY A 63 -4.68 -5.90 -10.20
N THR A 64 -4.32 -6.85 -9.35
CA THR A 64 -4.77 -6.89 -7.95
C THR A 64 -3.96 -5.91 -7.08
N TYR A 65 -4.27 -5.85 -5.82
CA TYR A 65 -3.67 -4.90 -4.88
C TYR A 65 -3.10 -5.62 -3.68
N SER A 66 -2.10 -5.01 -3.04
CA SER A 66 -1.68 -5.41 -1.71
C SER A 66 -2.24 -4.47 -0.66
N VAL A 67 -2.61 -5.01 0.49
CA VAL A 67 -3.08 -4.25 1.65
C VAL A 67 -2.14 -4.52 2.81
N VAL A 68 -1.57 -3.44 3.36
CA VAL A 68 -0.57 -3.52 4.44
C VAL A 68 -1.09 -2.76 5.65
N PRO A 69 -1.53 -3.44 6.70
CA PRO A 69 -1.81 -2.79 7.98
C PRO A 69 -0.52 -2.27 8.62
N ARG A 70 -0.60 -1.14 9.30
CA ARG A 70 0.53 -0.58 10.04
C ARG A 70 0.80 -1.42 11.28
N ILE A 71 2.02 -1.93 11.39
CA ILE A 71 2.54 -2.64 12.56
C ILE A 71 3.74 -1.81 13.05
N TRP A 72 3.50 -1.00 14.08
CA TRP A 72 4.47 -0.04 14.58
C TRP A 72 5.71 -0.73 15.14
N GLY A 73 6.89 -0.38 14.61
CA GLY A 73 8.16 -0.99 15.01
C GLY A 73 8.24 -2.50 14.80
N GLY A 74 7.33 -3.09 14.03
CA GLY A 74 7.22 -4.53 13.85
C GLY A 74 6.61 -5.28 15.05
N LEU A 75 6.08 -4.56 16.05
CA LEU A 75 5.48 -5.14 17.24
C LEU A 75 3.97 -5.29 17.06
N THR A 76 3.45 -6.48 17.29
CA THR A 76 2.02 -6.78 17.26
C THR A 76 1.63 -7.73 18.40
N SER A 77 0.36 -7.78 18.69
CA SER A 77 -0.21 -8.68 19.70
C SER A 77 -0.88 -9.91 19.07
N PRO A 78 -1.07 -11.00 19.82
CA PRO A 78 -1.85 -12.14 19.35
C PRO A 78 -3.27 -11.77 18.89
N LYS A 79 -3.89 -10.79 19.55
CA LYS A 79 -5.22 -10.28 19.18
C LYS A 79 -5.16 -9.60 17.79
N GLU A 80 -4.24 -8.69 17.60
CA GLU A 80 -4.07 -7.98 16.32
C GLU A 80 -3.75 -8.95 15.17
N LEU A 81 -2.91 -9.96 15.42
CA LEU A 81 -2.65 -11.01 14.41
C LEU A 81 -3.92 -11.78 14.05
N LYS A 82 -4.77 -12.08 15.06
CA LYS A 82 -6.05 -12.72 14.83
C LYS A 82 -6.98 -11.84 14.02
N ASP A 83 -7.10 -10.56 14.37
CA ASP A 83 -7.93 -9.60 13.64
C ASP A 83 -7.52 -9.49 12.16
N ILE A 84 -6.22 -9.43 11.88
CA ILE A 84 -5.70 -9.44 10.50
C ILE A 84 -6.03 -10.76 9.79
N ALA A 85 -5.90 -11.89 10.46
CA ALA A 85 -6.21 -13.20 9.89
C ALA A 85 -7.70 -13.33 9.56
N ASP A 86 -8.57 -12.92 10.47
CA ASP A 86 -10.03 -12.95 10.28
C ASP A 86 -10.45 -12.07 9.09
N ILE A 87 -9.86 -10.88 8.95
CA ILE A 87 -10.09 -9.99 7.81
C ILE A 87 -9.57 -10.63 6.51
N ALA A 88 -8.37 -11.22 6.52
CA ALA A 88 -7.83 -11.89 5.35
C ALA A 88 -8.74 -13.04 4.88
N VAL A 89 -9.29 -13.82 5.80
CA VAL A 89 -10.27 -14.89 5.51
C VAL A 89 -11.57 -14.31 4.96
N LYS A 90 -12.11 -13.27 5.60
CA LYS A 90 -13.36 -12.60 5.17
C LYS A 90 -13.30 -12.15 3.71
N TYR A 91 -12.17 -11.63 3.27
CA TYR A 91 -11.98 -11.13 1.91
C TYR A 91 -11.35 -12.15 0.95
N ASN A 92 -11.18 -13.41 1.37
CA ASN A 92 -10.56 -14.48 0.60
C ASN A 92 -9.18 -14.07 0.04
N VAL A 93 -8.35 -13.44 0.87
CA VAL A 93 -6.99 -13.05 0.49
C VAL A 93 -6.16 -14.30 0.19
N PRO A 94 -5.64 -14.46 -1.04
CA PRO A 94 -4.98 -15.72 -1.44
C PRO A 94 -3.62 -15.92 -0.78
N THR A 95 -2.95 -14.83 -0.39
CA THR A 95 -1.59 -14.92 0.16
C THR A 95 -1.34 -13.81 1.16
N VAL A 96 -0.81 -14.17 2.31
CA VAL A 96 -0.30 -13.23 3.32
C VAL A 96 1.20 -13.45 3.47
N LYS A 97 1.99 -12.38 3.46
CA LYS A 97 3.45 -12.44 3.51
C LYS A 97 4.03 -11.53 4.58
N PHE A 98 4.91 -12.07 5.41
CA PHE A 98 5.81 -11.24 6.22
C PHE A 98 6.90 -10.65 5.33
N THR A 99 7.02 -9.34 5.34
CA THR A 99 8.01 -8.62 4.53
C THR A 99 9.29 -8.34 5.31
N GLY A 100 10.38 -8.05 4.59
CA GLY A 100 11.63 -7.64 5.22
C GLY A 100 11.54 -6.32 6.00
N GLY A 101 10.42 -5.60 5.89
CA GLY A 101 10.10 -4.40 6.67
C GLY A 101 9.40 -4.67 7.99
N GLN A 102 9.36 -5.93 8.46
CA GLN A 102 8.60 -6.35 9.65
C GLN A 102 7.10 -5.97 9.55
N ARG A 103 6.54 -6.11 8.37
CA ARG A 103 5.12 -5.87 8.09
C ARG A 103 4.48 -7.10 7.47
N LEU A 104 3.18 -7.19 7.64
CA LEU A 104 2.31 -8.17 7.03
C LEU A 104 1.73 -7.57 5.75
N ASP A 105 1.82 -8.29 4.64
CA ASP A 105 1.32 -7.84 3.35
C ASP A 105 0.27 -8.84 2.84
N MET A 106 -0.95 -8.38 2.66
CA MET A 106 -2.06 -9.16 2.11
C MET A 106 -2.10 -8.95 0.61
N LEU A 107 -1.77 -10.00 -0.15
CA LEU A 107 -1.58 -9.97 -1.60
C LEU A 107 -2.81 -10.52 -2.33
N GLY A 108 -3.09 -10.00 -3.53
CA GLY A 108 -4.16 -10.50 -4.38
C GLY A 108 -5.55 -9.93 -4.07
N VAL A 109 -5.61 -8.80 -3.37
CA VAL A 109 -6.88 -8.13 -3.02
C VAL A 109 -7.48 -7.47 -4.26
N LYS A 110 -8.77 -7.63 -4.49
CA LYS A 110 -9.48 -6.99 -5.60
C LYS A 110 -9.79 -5.54 -5.28
N LYS A 111 -9.89 -4.70 -6.31
CA LYS A 111 -10.15 -3.26 -6.17
C LYS A 111 -11.40 -2.96 -5.36
N GLU A 112 -12.48 -3.69 -5.62
CA GLU A 112 -13.78 -3.51 -4.98
C GLU A 112 -13.74 -3.83 -3.48
N GLN A 113 -12.77 -4.63 -3.06
CA GLN A 113 -12.57 -5.05 -1.67
C GLN A 113 -11.75 -4.05 -0.85
N LEU A 114 -11.03 -3.11 -1.51
CA LEU A 114 -10.08 -2.23 -0.82
C LEU A 114 -10.76 -1.35 0.24
N ALA A 115 -11.82 -0.63 -0.14
CA ALA A 115 -12.48 0.31 0.77
C ALA A 115 -13.11 -0.39 1.98
N PRO A 116 -13.92 -1.47 1.81
CA PRO A 116 -14.47 -2.17 2.96
C PRO A 116 -13.40 -2.88 3.80
N MET A 117 -12.33 -3.40 3.18
CA MET A 117 -11.24 -4.02 3.91
C MET A 117 -10.44 -3.00 4.75
N TRP A 118 -10.21 -1.79 4.22
CA TRP A 118 -9.60 -0.71 4.99
C TRP A 118 -10.49 -0.25 6.14
N GLN A 119 -11.82 -0.26 5.96
CA GLN A 119 -12.75 0.06 7.05
C GLN A 119 -12.65 -0.98 8.17
N ASP A 120 -12.71 -2.26 7.85
CA ASP A 120 -12.58 -3.33 8.84
C ASP A 120 -11.24 -3.25 9.61
N LEU A 121 -10.14 -2.95 8.89
CA LEU A 121 -8.83 -2.76 9.53
C LEU A 121 -8.82 -1.55 10.47
N ASN A 122 -9.42 -0.43 10.05
CA ASN A 122 -9.54 0.76 10.90
C ASN A 122 -10.39 0.49 12.15
N ASP A 123 -11.47 -0.26 12.02
CA ASP A 123 -12.35 -0.65 13.13
C ASP A 123 -11.61 -1.52 14.16
N CYS A 124 -10.62 -2.31 13.70
CA CYS A 124 -9.68 -3.05 14.56
C CYS A 124 -8.51 -2.19 15.09
N GLY A 125 -8.44 -0.90 14.72
CA GLY A 125 -7.41 0.03 15.19
C GLY A 125 -6.17 0.11 14.28
N PHE A 126 -6.15 -0.56 13.13
CA PHE A 126 -5.05 -0.45 12.19
C PHE A 126 -5.20 0.77 11.28
N VAL A 127 -4.08 1.45 11.04
CA VAL A 127 -3.97 2.45 9.98
C VAL A 127 -3.18 1.88 8.80
N SER A 128 -3.21 2.55 7.67
CA SER A 128 -2.45 2.11 6.50
C SER A 128 -0.96 2.10 6.78
N GLY A 129 -0.32 0.96 6.54
CA GLY A 129 1.13 0.77 6.60
C GLY A 129 1.81 0.83 5.24
N GLN A 130 1.09 1.24 4.20
CA GLN A 130 1.62 1.33 2.86
C GLN A 130 2.71 2.39 2.75
N ALA A 131 3.72 2.08 1.97
CA ALA A 131 4.80 3.00 1.66
C ALA A 131 4.46 3.79 0.40
N TYR A 132 4.22 5.08 0.57
CA TYR A 132 3.93 5.98 -0.53
C TYR A 132 5.21 6.67 -0.98
N ALA A 133 5.63 6.40 -2.22
CA ALA A 133 6.76 7.05 -2.87
C ALA A 133 8.03 7.12 -2.00
N LYS A 134 8.48 8.32 -1.65
CA LYS A 134 9.68 8.59 -0.86
C LYS A 134 9.44 8.69 0.65
N GLY A 135 8.23 8.39 1.11
CA GLY A 135 7.91 8.42 2.53
C GLY A 135 8.71 7.39 3.34
N LEU A 136 8.91 7.68 4.61
CA LEU A 136 9.47 6.71 5.55
C LEU A 136 8.52 5.51 5.64
N ARG A 137 9.07 4.32 5.43
CA ARG A 137 8.23 3.10 5.32
C ARG A 137 7.95 2.48 6.66
N THR A 138 9.00 2.30 7.46
CA THR A 138 8.92 1.57 8.72
C THR A 138 10.22 1.72 9.48
N VAL A 139 10.15 1.64 10.78
CA VAL A 139 11.31 1.44 11.64
C VAL A 139 11.35 -0.03 12.04
N LYS A 140 12.46 -0.70 11.77
CA LYS A 140 12.68 -2.09 12.17
C LYS A 140 13.29 -2.12 13.55
N THR A 141 12.78 -3.00 14.40
CA THR A 141 13.29 -3.15 15.77
C THR A 141 13.74 -4.58 16.03
N CYS A 142 14.62 -4.76 16.99
CA CYS A 142 14.85 -6.03 17.65
C CYS A 142 13.98 -6.11 18.92
N VAL A 143 13.98 -7.25 19.58
CA VAL A 143 13.16 -7.49 20.78
C VAL A 143 13.64 -6.72 22.04
N GLY A 144 14.74 -6.00 21.95
CA GLY A 144 15.24 -5.12 23.00
C GLY A 144 15.62 -5.80 24.31
N ASN A 145 15.83 -4.98 25.34
CA ASN A 145 16.29 -5.43 26.66
C ASN A 145 15.26 -6.26 27.45
N VAL A 146 13.98 -6.19 27.07
CA VAL A 146 12.94 -6.95 27.78
C VAL A 146 13.05 -8.45 27.47
N TRP A 147 13.37 -8.80 26.21
CA TRP A 147 13.33 -10.20 25.75
C TRP A 147 14.69 -10.75 25.34
N CYS A 148 15.66 -9.90 25.03
CA CYS A 148 16.97 -10.33 24.63
C CYS A 148 17.94 -10.29 25.83
N ARG A 149 18.56 -11.41 26.19
CA ARG A 149 19.54 -11.46 27.29
C ARG A 149 20.77 -10.57 27.06
N PHE A 150 21.02 -10.16 25.83
CA PHE A 150 22.11 -9.23 25.47
C PHE A 150 21.61 -7.82 25.20
N GLY A 151 20.28 -7.60 25.30
CA GLY A 151 19.68 -6.29 25.04
C GLY A 151 20.02 -5.29 26.12
N THR A 152 20.51 -4.12 25.72
CA THR A 152 20.88 -3.03 26.62
C THR A 152 19.89 -1.87 26.56
N GLN A 153 19.06 -1.79 25.51
CA GLN A 153 18.14 -0.69 25.25
C GLN A 153 16.73 -1.19 24.92
N ASP A 154 15.75 -0.34 25.20
CA ASP A 154 14.36 -0.58 24.79
C ASP A 154 14.18 -0.23 23.30
N ALA A 155 14.62 -1.13 22.45
CA ALA A 155 14.60 -0.95 21.00
C ALA A 155 13.18 -0.87 20.44
N MET A 156 12.22 -1.61 21.02
CA MET A 156 10.84 -1.64 20.52
C MET A 156 10.14 -0.29 20.74
N ASN A 157 10.13 0.23 21.95
CA ASN A 157 9.47 1.50 22.24
C ASN A 157 10.16 2.67 21.53
N MET A 158 11.48 2.65 21.43
CA MET A 158 12.21 3.67 20.68
C MET A 158 11.83 3.64 19.20
N GLY A 159 11.78 2.46 18.58
CA GLY A 159 11.40 2.33 17.18
C GLY A 159 9.97 2.77 16.90
N ILE A 160 9.02 2.39 17.78
CA ILE A 160 7.63 2.84 17.70
C ILE A 160 7.53 4.37 17.80
N THR A 161 8.28 4.96 18.73
CA THR A 161 8.30 6.42 18.92
C THR A 161 8.81 7.12 17.67
N ILE A 162 9.92 6.67 17.10
CA ILE A 162 10.48 7.23 15.87
C ILE A 162 9.49 7.09 14.71
N GLU A 163 8.88 5.92 14.56
CA GLU A 163 7.93 5.67 13.45
C GLU A 163 6.65 6.52 13.56
N LYS A 164 6.24 6.90 14.77
CA LYS A 164 5.08 7.78 15.00
C LYS A 164 5.37 9.26 14.81
N LEU A 165 6.64 9.66 14.88
CA LEU A 165 7.07 11.05 14.68
C LEU A 165 7.30 11.41 13.21
N THR A 166 7.33 10.43 12.32
CA THR A 166 7.65 10.59 10.89
C THR A 166 6.48 10.23 10.00
#